data_77a07a98be638b46263b555406354bb4
#
_entry.id   77a07a98be638b46263b555406354bb4
#
_cell.length_a   1.000
_cell.length_b   1.000
_cell.length_c   1.000
_cell.angle_alpha   90.00
_cell.angle_beta   90.00
_cell.angle_gamma   90.00
#
_symmetry.space_group_name_H-M   'P 1'
#
loop_
_entity.id
_entity.type
_entity.pdbx_description
1 polymer ?
#
loop_
_entity_poly.entity_id
_entity_poly.type
_entity_poly.pdbx_seq_one_letter_code
_entity_poly.pdbx_strand_id
1 'polypeptide(L)'
;YGEAADFVAKENGKSVKLLDPVYSGDFSASDKGLEFAKAMIDQGADVFFGDASAVDSGARQAIDAANEAAGEIKIYNIAQPADLLGQNACIIGSQVTDNSALIELSMKAVEAGTFGGETLYGTLQNGVLSAGKLNADIVPEDVQTAYASYIQQMTYGTFMGGGAKAE
;
A
#
# COMPACT_ATOMS: atom_id res chain seq x y z
N TYR A 1 5.87 -1.51 5.92
CA TYR A 1 5.34 -0.16 5.65
C TYR A 1 5.94 0.88 6.61
N GLY A 2 5.78 0.73 7.91
CA GLY A 2 6.23 1.73 8.90
C GLY A 2 7.72 2.07 8.82
N GLU A 3 8.59 1.08 8.72
CA GLU A 3 10.04 1.29 8.58
C GLU A 3 10.40 2.09 7.33
N ALA A 4 9.73 1.82 6.19
CA ALA A 4 9.96 2.57 4.96
C ALA A 4 9.47 4.02 5.07
N ALA A 5 8.33 4.24 5.73
CA ALA A 5 7.81 5.59 5.96
C ALA A 5 8.76 6.41 6.85
N ASP A 6 9.26 5.81 7.94
CA ASP A 6 10.24 6.45 8.84
C ASP A 6 11.57 6.74 8.12
N PHE A 7 12.06 5.80 7.31
CA PHE A 7 13.26 5.99 6.51
C PHE A 7 13.13 7.19 5.55
N VAL A 8 12.08 7.21 4.73
CA VAL A 8 11.87 8.30 3.74
C VAL A 8 11.63 9.64 4.44
N ALA A 9 10.94 9.66 5.58
CA ALA A 9 10.75 10.87 6.35
C ALA A 9 12.09 11.44 6.85
N LYS A 10 12.96 10.60 7.41
CA LYS A 10 14.31 10.99 7.88
C LYS A 10 15.20 11.52 6.76
N GLU A 11 15.21 10.86 5.59
CA GLU A 11 15.92 11.32 4.40
C GLU A 11 15.50 12.74 3.98
N ASN A 12 14.24 13.10 4.23
CA ASN A 12 13.68 14.42 3.90
C ASN A 12 13.64 15.40 5.09
N GLY A 13 14.34 15.09 6.19
CA GLY A 13 14.35 15.94 7.39
C GLY A 13 13.00 16.06 8.09
N LYS A 14 12.12 15.08 7.88
CA LYS A 14 10.77 15.00 8.46
C LYS A 14 10.69 13.87 9.49
N SER A 15 9.59 13.82 10.21
CA SER A 15 9.27 12.72 11.13
C SER A 15 7.88 12.18 10.85
N VAL A 16 7.69 10.90 11.05
CA VAL A 16 6.40 10.21 10.97
C VAL A 16 6.11 9.59 12.34
N LYS A 17 4.90 9.76 12.84
CA LYS A 17 4.41 9.03 14.01
C LYS A 17 3.65 7.80 13.53
N LEU A 18 4.18 6.63 13.80
CA LEU A 18 3.49 5.38 13.53
C LEU A 18 2.56 5.06 14.71
N LEU A 19 1.29 4.83 14.41
CA LEU A 19 0.35 4.28 15.37
C LEU A 19 0.47 2.75 15.39
N ASP A 20 0.07 2.15 16.51
CA ASP A 20 0.04 0.70 16.62
C ASP A 20 -0.94 0.11 15.60
N PRO A 21 -0.57 -1.01 14.92
CA PRO A 21 -1.45 -1.65 13.95
C PRO A 21 -2.66 -2.26 14.66
N VAL A 22 -3.83 -2.13 14.04
CA VAL A 22 -5.08 -2.74 14.50
C VAL A 22 -5.38 -3.97 13.66
N TYR A 23 -5.56 -5.10 14.30
CA TYR A 23 -5.89 -6.37 13.66
C TYR A 23 -7.39 -6.66 13.81
N SER A 24 -8.11 -6.68 12.70
CA SER A 24 -9.57 -6.95 12.70
C SER A 24 -9.92 -8.40 13.02
N GLY A 25 -9.02 -9.34 12.77
CA GLY A 25 -9.27 -10.78 12.83
C GLY A 25 -10.29 -11.25 11.79
N ASP A 26 -10.56 -10.44 10.77
CA ASP A 26 -11.62 -10.66 9.77
C ASP A 26 -11.24 -9.94 8.46
N PHE A 27 -11.73 -10.44 7.33
CA PHE A 27 -11.55 -9.83 6.01
C PHE A 27 -12.86 -9.30 5.43
N SER A 28 -14.01 -9.61 6.02
CA SER A 28 -15.35 -9.33 5.49
C SER A 28 -16.15 -8.32 6.29
N ALA A 29 -15.78 -8.04 7.54
CA ALA A 29 -16.51 -7.14 8.44
C ALA A 29 -16.15 -5.67 8.19
N SER A 30 -16.82 -5.02 7.22
CA SER A 30 -16.58 -3.61 6.89
C SER A 30 -16.93 -2.64 8.03
N ASP A 31 -17.90 -3.00 8.87
CA ASP A 31 -18.27 -2.25 10.07
C ASP A 31 -17.13 -2.12 11.07
N LYS A 32 -16.33 -3.18 11.26
CA LYS A 32 -15.11 -3.12 12.06
C LYS A 32 -14.08 -2.12 11.48
N GLY A 33 -13.92 -2.14 10.15
CA GLY A 33 -13.02 -1.20 9.47
C GLY A 33 -13.43 0.25 9.69
N LEU A 34 -14.72 0.53 9.60
CA LEU A 34 -15.30 1.84 9.89
C LEU A 34 -15.02 2.28 11.34
N GLU A 35 -15.24 1.38 12.31
CA GLU A 35 -15.03 1.67 13.73
C GLU A 35 -13.53 1.89 14.03
N PHE A 36 -12.66 1.02 13.57
CA PHE A 36 -11.22 1.12 13.80
C PHE A 36 -10.62 2.37 13.16
N ALA A 37 -11.03 2.70 11.93
CA ALA A 37 -10.53 3.91 11.27
C ALA A 37 -10.99 5.18 12.00
N LYS A 38 -12.22 5.26 12.50
CA LYS A 38 -12.66 6.38 13.36
C LYS A 38 -11.79 6.53 14.58
N ALA A 39 -11.53 5.41 15.30
CA ALA A 39 -10.69 5.44 16.48
C ALA A 39 -9.24 5.87 16.20
N MET A 40 -8.70 5.51 15.01
CA MET A 40 -7.37 5.93 14.59
C MET A 40 -7.34 7.40 14.14
N ILE A 41 -8.38 7.89 13.48
CA ILE A 41 -8.55 9.31 13.13
C ILE A 41 -8.58 10.16 14.41
N ASP A 42 -9.30 9.73 15.44
CA ASP A 42 -9.35 10.39 16.74
C ASP A 42 -7.97 10.44 17.44
N GLN A 43 -7.07 9.51 17.12
CA GLN A 43 -5.67 9.50 17.56
C GLN A 43 -4.73 10.34 16.66
N GLY A 44 -5.27 10.94 15.60
CA GLY A 44 -4.55 11.80 14.68
C GLY A 44 -3.93 11.08 13.48
N ALA A 45 -4.43 9.90 13.11
CA ALA A 45 -4.00 9.24 11.86
C ALA A 45 -4.46 10.05 10.64
N ASP A 46 -3.53 10.35 9.75
CA ASP A 46 -3.74 11.09 8.51
C ASP A 46 -3.43 10.27 7.25
N VAL A 47 -2.75 9.13 7.39
CA VAL A 47 -2.50 8.18 6.29
C VAL A 47 -2.80 6.76 6.74
N PHE A 48 -3.64 6.08 5.97
CA PHE A 48 -4.05 4.71 6.21
C PHE A 48 -3.50 3.77 5.16
N PHE A 49 -3.00 2.64 5.62
CA PHE A 49 -2.65 1.48 4.80
C PHE A 49 -3.21 0.23 5.49
N GLY A 50 -3.98 -0.56 4.78
CA GLY A 50 -4.58 -1.79 5.30
C GLY A 50 -4.36 -2.97 4.37
N ASP A 51 -4.58 -4.17 4.87
CA ASP A 51 -4.53 -5.43 4.13
C ASP A 51 -5.66 -6.36 4.61
N ALA A 52 -6.90 -5.90 4.46
CA ALA A 52 -8.04 -6.60 5.03
C ALA A 52 -9.35 -6.50 4.20
N SER A 53 -9.25 -6.39 2.88
CA SER A 53 -10.40 -6.48 1.93
C SER A 53 -11.58 -5.57 2.29
N ALA A 54 -12.73 -6.13 2.71
CA ALA A 54 -13.93 -5.36 3.04
C ALA A 54 -13.73 -4.48 4.29
N VAL A 55 -12.85 -4.84 5.20
CA VAL A 55 -12.48 -4.02 6.36
C VAL A 55 -11.84 -2.71 5.89
N ASP A 56 -10.95 -2.77 4.88
CA ASP A 56 -10.35 -1.56 4.30
C ASP A 56 -11.39 -0.68 3.59
N SER A 57 -12.41 -1.29 2.98
CA SER A 57 -13.53 -0.54 2.41
C SER A 57 -14.32 0.22 3.49
N GLY A 58 -14.53 -0.39 4.66
CA GLY A 58 -15.12 0.28 5.81
C GLY A 58 -14.25 1.42 6.35
N ALA A 59 -12.93 1.22 6.40
CA ALA A 59 -11.99 2.26 6.80
C ALA A 59 -12.08 3.48 5.86
N ARG A 60 -12.14 3.27 4.54
CA ARG A 60 -12.32 4.36 3.56
C ARG A 60 -13.61 5.15 3.79
N GLN A 61 -14.71 4.51 4.19
CA GLN A 61 -15.95 5.22 4.54
C GLN A 61 -15.76 6.18 5.74
N ALA A 62 -14.99 5.77 6.75
CA ALA A 62 -14.66 6.66 7.87
C ALA A 62 -13.78 7.85 7.43
N ILE A 63 -12.80 7.58 6.57
CA ILE A 63 -11.90 8.61 6.02
C ILE A 63 -12.70 9.63 5.20
N ASP A 64 -13.59 9.16 4.33
CA ASP A 64 -14.42 10.05 3.51
C ASP A 64 -15.33 10.92 4.36
N ALA A 65 -16.00 10.34 5.36
CA ALA A 65 -16.85 11.08 6.27
C ALA A 65 -16.07 12.15 7.05
N ALA A 66 -14.83 11.86 7.47
CA ALA A 66 -13.98 12.81 8.16
C ALA A 66 -13.49 13.93 7.23
N ASN A 67 -13.12 13.61 5.98
CA ASN A 67 -12.73 14.59 4.97
C ASN A 67 -13.91 15.49 4.57
N GLU A 68 -15.10 14.91 4.39
CA GLU A 68 -16.31 15.66 4.10
C GLU A 68 -16.66 16.63 5.24
N ALA A 69 -16.60 16.18 6.49
CA ALA A 69 -16.82 17.02 7.66
C ALA A 69 -15.79 18.15 7.78
N ALA A 70 -14.56 17.94 7.32
CA ALA A 70 -13.51 18.96 7.29
C ALA A 70 -13.63 19.93 6.10
N GLY A 71 -14.40 19.58 5.06
CA GLY A 71 -14.49 20.34 3.82
C GLY A 71 -13.24 20.28 2.93
N GLU A 72 -12.31 19.37 3.21
CA GLU A 72 -11.07 19.17 2.48
C GLU A 72 -10.55 17.74 2.61
N ILE A 73 -9.75 17.29 1.63
CA ILE A 73 -9.08 15.98 1.69
C ILE A 73 -7.75 16.15 2.44
N LYS A 74 -7.69 15.65 3.66
CA LYS A 74 -6.50 15.71 4.53
C LYS A 74 -6.16 14.38 5.19
N ILE A 75 -7.02 13.38 5.05
CA ILE A 75 -6.80 12.01 5.49
C ILE A 75 -6.80 11.15 4.24
N TYR A 76 -5.75 10.36 4.09
CA TYR A 76 -5.44 9.65 2.85
C TYR A 76 -5.42 8.14 3.05
N ASN A 77 -5.64 7.41 1.96
CA ASN A 77 -5.51 5.96 1.92
C ASN A 77 -4.53 5.52 0.83
N ILE A 78 -3.64 4.61 1.17
CA ILE A 78 -2.88 3.80 0.21
C ILE A 78 -3.63 2.48 0.08
N ALA A 79 -4.17 2.21 -1.09
CA ALA A 79 -5.03 1.06 -1.34
C ALA A 79 -4.22 -0.19 -1.76
N GLN A 80 -4.87 -1.34 -1.71
CA GLN A 80 -4.37 -2.63 -2.18
C GLN A 80 -5.55 -3.63 -2.31
N PRO A 81 -5.40 -4.81 -2.93
CA PRO A 81 -4.28 -5.29 -3.75
C PRO A 81 -4.38 -4.89 -5.23
N ALA A 82 -5.39 -4.14 -5.61
CA ALA A 82 -5.60 -3.61 -6.96
C ALA A 82 -5.33 -2.10 -7.02
N ASP A 83 -5.13 -1.58 -8.23
CA ASP A 83 -5.11 -0.12 -8.41
C ASP A 83 -6.55 0.42 -8.29
N LEU A 84 -6.83 1.04 -7.16
CA LEU A 84 -8.15 1.60 -6.84
C LEU A 84 -8.21 3.12 -7.04
N LEU A 85 -7.21 3.72 -7.68
CA LEU A 85 -7.20 5.15 -7.95
C LEU A 85 -8.47 5.58 -8.71
N GLY A 86 -9.11 6.64 -8.25
CA GLY A 86 -10.36 7.16 -8.82
C GLY A 86 -11.64 6.49 -8.30
N GLN A 87 -11.55 5.40 -7.52
CA GLN A 87 -12.73 4.81 -6.89
C GLN A 87 -13.16 5.57 -5.63
N ASN A 88 -12.24 6.28 -5.02
CA ASN A 88 -12.48 7.03 -3.81
C ASN A 88 -11.52 8.23 -3.74
N ALA A 89 -12.01 9.39 -3.31
CA ALA A 89 -11.25 10.64 -3.34
C ALA A 89 -10.03 10.63 -2.38
N CYS A 90 -10.09 9.85 -1.29
CA CYS A 90 -8.99 9.76 -0.32
C CYS A 90 -7.82 8.88 -0.80
N ILE A 91 -7.97 8.13 -1.89
CA ILE A 91 -6.92 7.22 -2.38
C ILE A 91 -5.84 8.04 -3.10
N ILE A 92 -4.62 8.01 -2.55
CA ILE A 92 -3.45 8.70 -3.13
C ILE A 92 -2.57 7.80 -3.99
N GLY A 93 -2.73 6.49 -3.88
CA GLY A 93 -2.00 5.49 -4.65
C GLY A 93 -2.35 4.09 -4.19
N SER A 94 -1.80 3.10 -4.87
CA SER A 94 -2.08 1.69 -4.58
C SER A 94 -0.84 0.82 -4.66
N GLN A 95 -0.75 -0.18 -3.79
CA GLN A 95 0.13 -1.33 -3.97
C GLN A 95 -0.66 -2.40 -4.73
N VAL A 96 -0.10 -2.92 -5.82
CA VAL A 96 -0.80 -3.86 -6.69
C VAL A 96 -0.13 -5.23 -6.63
N THR A 97 -0.97 -6.26 -6.46
CA THR A 97 -0.56 -7.67 -6.57
C THR A 97 -1.31 -8.32 -7.71
N ASP A 98 -0.61 -8.69 -8.77
CA ASP A 98 -1.19 -9.39 -9.92
C ASP A 98 -1.13 -10.91 -9.72
N ASN A 99 -2.20 -11.46 -9.20
CA ASN A 99 -2.32 -12.90 -9.03
C ASN A 99 -2.35 -13.66 -10.37
N SER A 100 -2.75 -13.01 -11.47
CA SER A 100 -2.74 -13.63 -12.81
C SER A 100 -1.31 -13.89 -13.26
N ALA A 101 -0.40 -12.93 -13.04
CA ALA A 101 1.02 -13.08 -13.32
C ALA A 101 1.65 -14.23 -12.50
N LEU A 102 1.26 -14.37 -11.22
CA LEU A 102 1.73 -15.48 -10.39
C LEU A 102 1.23 -16.84 -10.87
N ILE A 103 -0.03 -16.92 -11.32
CA ILE A 103 -0.59 -18.13 -11.92
C ILE A 103 0.15 -18.49 -13.21
N GLU A 104 0.43 -17.49 -14.07
CA GLU A 104 1.19 -17.70 -15.31
C GLU A 104 2.60 -18.25 -15.04
N LEU A 105 3.30 -17.70 -14.04
CA LEU A 105 4.60 -18.22 -13.59
C LEU A 105 4.50 -19.68 -13.14
N SER A 106 3.45 -20.01 -12.39
CA SER A 106 3.21 -21.39 -11.94
C SER A 106 2.94 -22.34 -13.11
N MET A 107 2.16 -21.90 -14.10
CA MET A 107 1.90 -22.70 -15.32
C MET A 107 3.17 -22.93 -16.13
N LYS A 108 4.02 -21.92 -16.28
CA LYS A 108 5.34 -22.06 -16.93
C LYS A 108 6.24 -23.07 -16.20
N ALA A 109 6.21 -23.07 -14.87
CA ALA A 109 6.95 -24.06 -14.09
C ALA A 109 6.41 -25.50 -14.28
N VAL A 110 5.09 -25.66 -14.43
CA VAL A 110 4.48 -26.95 -14.78
C VAL A 110 4.92 -27.42 -16.16
N GLU A 111 4.86 -26.55 -17.17
CA GLU A 111 5.31 -26.87 -18.55
C GLU A 111 6.79 -27.23 -18.59
N ALA A 112 7.63 -26.58 -17.80
CA ALA A 112 9.05 -26.86 -17.69
C ALA A 112 9.37 -28.12 -16.84
N GLY A 113 8.38 -28.71 -16.18
CA GLY A 113 8.57 -29.86 -15.28
C GLY A 113 9.29 -29.52 -13.97
N THR A 114 9.30 -28.24 -13.57
CA THR A 114 9.98 -27.75 -12.35
C THR A 114 9.00 -27.36 -11.21
N PHE A 115 7.70 -27.46 -11.46
CA PHE A 115 6.68 -27.13 -10.47
C PHE A 115 6.78 -28.03 -9.23
N GLY A 116 6.69 -27.41 -8.03
CA GLY A 116 6.74 -28.13 -6.75
C GLY A 116 8.16 -28.38 -6.22
N GLY A 117 9.20 -27.99 -6.96
CA GLY A 117 10.59 -28.10 -6.51
C GLY A 117 11.06 -26.92 -5.64
N GLU A 118 10.42 -25.78 -5.76
CA GLU A 118 10.78 -24.54 -5.06
C GLU A 118 9.56 -23.65 -4.82
N THR A 119 9.72 -22.65 -3.97
CA THR A 119 8.70 -21.62 -3.73
C THR A 119 8.79 -20.55 -4.81
N LEU A 120 7.67 -20.25 -5.47
CA LEU A 120 7.57 -19.14 -6.41
C LEU A 120 7.23 -17.84 -5.66
N TYR A 121 8.02 -16.82 -5.87
CA TYR A 121 7.84 -15.51 -5.25
C TYR A 121 7.32 -14.48 -6.25
N GLY A 122 6.29 -13.74 -5.85
CA GLY A 122 5.91 -12.50 -6.54
C GLY A 122 6.87 -11.37 -6.19
N THR A 123 7.39 -10.68 -7.20
CA THR A 123 8.34 -9.57 -7.04
C THR A 123 8.00 -8.42 -7.98
N LEU A 124 8.63 -7.26 -7.77
CA LEU A 124 8.58 -6.14 -8.72
C LEU A 124 9.24 -6.52 -10.07
N GLN A 125 10.29 -7.33 -10.03
CA GLN A 125 11.04 -7.73 -11.24
C GLN A 125 10.22 -8.65 -12.16
N ASN A 126 9.44 -9.56 -11.60
CA ASN A 126 8.60 -10.49 -12.38
C ASN A 126 7.17 -9.98 -12.63
N GLY A 127 6.86 -8.74 -12.19
CA GLY A 127 5.61 -8.06 -12.46
C GLY A 127 4.41 -8.52 -11.61
N VAL A 128 4.60 -9.47 -10.71
CA VAL A 128 3.54 -9.90 -9.76
C VAL A 128 3.22 -8.77 -8.78
N LEU A 129 4.24 -8.06 -8.31
CA LEU A 129 4.07 -6.84 -7.52
C LEU A 129 4.31 -5.62 -8.40
N SER A 130 3.51 -4.59 -8.23
CA SER A 130 3.71 -3.31 -8.89
C SER A 130 3.17 -2.16 -8.03
N ALA A 131 3.61 -0.96 -8.39
CA ALA A 131 3.07 0.27 -7.86
C ALA A 131 1.92 0.74 -8.74
N GLY A 132 0.77 1.04 -8.15
CA GLY A 132 -0.33 1.71 -8.84
C GLY A 132 0.01 3.16 -9.18
N LYS A 133 -0.89 3.81 -9.88
CA LYS A 133 -0.75 5.23 -10.19
C LYS A 133 -0.93 6.07 -8.93
N LEU A 134 -0.21 7.19 -8.85
CA LEU A 134 -0.44 8.19 -7.82
C LEU A 134 -1.52 9.18 -8.25
N ASN A 135 -2.26 9.71 -7.28
CA ASN A 135 -3.22 10.79 -7.51
C ASN A 135 -2.47 12.10 -7.73
N ALA A 136 -2.34 12.51 -9.00
CA ALA A 136 -1.60 13.70 -9.38
C ALA A 136 -2.25 15.03 -8.92
N ASP A 137 -3.54 15.02 -8.58
CA ASP A 137 -4.23 16.19 -8.05
C ASP A 137 -3.88 16.46 -6.58
N ILE A 138 -3.41 15.44 -5.86
CA ILE A 138 -3.10 15.49 -4.42
C ILE A 138 -1.60 15.38 -4.18
N VAL A 139 -0.91 14.46 -4.88
CA VAL A 139 0.51 14.17 -4.66
C VAL A 139 1.37 15.12 -5.49
N PRO A 140 2.22 15.96 -4.88
CA PRO A 140 3.08 16.89 -5.59
C PRO A 140 4.04 16.21 -6.59
N GLU A 141 4.44 16.89 -7.65
CA GLU A 141 5.26 16.35 -8.75
C GLU A 141 6.65 15.87 -8.26
N ASP A 142 7.25 16.58 -7.32
CA ASP A 142 8.53 16.17 -6.71
C ASP A 142 8.39 14.86 -5.91
N VAL A 143 7.27 14.66 -5.23
CA VAL A 143 6.95 13.40 -4.53
C VAL A 143 6.70 12.27 -5.54
N GLN A 144 5.98 12.54 -6.64
CA GLN A 144 5.77 11.55 -7.70
C GLN A 144 7.11 11.12 -8.34
N THR A 145 8.01 12.06 -8.56
CA THR A 145 9.35 11.81 -9.10
C THR A 145 10.19 10.96 -8.13
N ALA A 146 10.19 11.31 -6.84
CA ALA A 146 10.89 10.54 -5.81
C ALA A 146 10.32 9.11 -5.70
N TYR A 147 8.99 8.97 -5.73
CA TYR A 147 8.31 7.67 -5.70
C TYR A 147 8.74 6.79 -6.88
N ALA A 148 8.74 7.32 -8.10
CA ALA A 148 9.18 6.57 -9.28
C ALA A 148 10.64 6.11 -9.15
N SER A 149 11.52 6.95 -8.60
CA SER A 149 12.91 6.61 -8.32
C SER A 149 13.04 5.48 -7.29
N TYR A 150 12.27 5.53 -6.19
CA TYR A 150 12.27 4.47 -5.19
C TYR A 150 11.77 3.13 -5.75
N ILE A 151 10.71 3.14 -6.55
CA ILE A 151 10.22 1.92 -7.23
C ILE A 151 11.29 1.33 -8.13
N GLN A 152 11.99 2.17 -8.90
CA GLN A 152 13.09 1.72 -9.74
C GLN A 152 14.23 1.11 -8.91
N GLN A 153 14.66 1.76 -7.83
CA GLN A 153 15.68 1.23 -6.93
C GLN A 153 15.27 -0.12 -6.32
N MET A 154 14.02 -0.25 -5.88
CA MET A 154 13.49 -1.51 -5.35
C MET A 154 13.48 -2.62 -6.42
N THR A 155 13.07 -2.28 -7.65
CA THR A 155 13.05 -3.22 -8.78
C THR A 155 14.44 -3.77 -9.10
N TYR A 156 15.46 -2.93 -9.04
CA TYR A 156 16.85 -3.33 -9.30
C TYR A 156 17.64 -3.76 -8.06
N GLY A 157 17.02 -3.83 -6.90
CA GLY A 157 17.67 -4.23 -5.65
C GLY A 157 18.71 -3.23 -5.13
N THR A 158 18.64 -1.98 -5.55
CA THR A 158 19.56 -0.91 -5.14
C THR A 158 19.00 -0.02 -4.02
N PHE A 159 17.78 -0.27 -3.59
CA PHE A 159 17.16 0.47 -2.49
C PHE A 159 17.81 0.08 -1.16
N MET A 160 18.44 1.05 -0.49
CA MET A 160 19.17 0.84 0.77
C MET A 160 18.33 1.13 2.02
N GLY A 161 17.05 1.45 1.86
CA GLY A 161 16.14 1.80 2.93
C GLY A 161 15.37 0.61 3.50
N GLY A 162 15.42 0.47 4.82
CA GLY A 162 14.61 -0.49 5.57
C GLY A 162 15.11 -1.92 5.51
N GLY A 163 16.08 -2.26 6.33
CA GLY A 163 16.32 -3.55 6.99
C GLY A 163 16.40 -4.85 6.19
N ALA A 164 16.03 -4.89 4.95
CA ALA A 164 16.14 -6.07 4.12
C ALA A 164 17.58 -6.18 3.58
N LYS A 165 18.45 -6.82 4.35
CA LYS A 165 19.64 -7.42 3.75
C LYS A 165 19.14 -8.52 2.82
N ALA A 166 19.41 -8.37 1.52
CA ALA A 166 19.38 -9.51 0.61
C ALA A 166 20.40 -10.54 1.13
N GLU A 167 19.91 -11.68 1.62
CA GLU A 167 20.72 -12.88 1.83
C GLU A 167 20.89 -13.62 0.50
#